data_680598292ea05a2a092678fd6d0efb93
#
_entry.id   680598292ea05a2a092678fd6d0efb93
#
_cell.length_a   1.000
_cell.length_b   1.000
_cell.length_c   1.000
_cell.angle_alpha   90.00
_cell.angle_beta   90.00
_cell.angle_gamma   90.00
#
_symmetry.space_group_name_H-M   'P 1'
#
loop_
_entity.id
_entity.type
_entity.pdbx_description
1 polymer ?
#
loop_
_entity_poly.entity_id
_entity_poly.type
_entity_poly.pdbx_seq_one_letter_code
_entity_poly.pdbx_strand_id
1 'polypeptide(L)'
;MRKARAKNLRNLLPSETGHHMRIAAISDIHGNIAALRAVLSDIDRRGVTKIVNLGDVLSGPFDAGATADLLMSLDLPTVRGNHDRALYDQAKAKMDLWESWVVDALTSDHIDWLRSFPPTLEVDGLFLCHATPEKDDENWLDFRGPDDRLIARDLPAVEARLGDISAPLILCGHTHTPRSVRLPNGQRIVNTGAVGCPAYFDTRCDPAFVHQTGSPDARYAIVECIDGHWHADLV
;
A
#
# COMPACT_ATOMS: atom_id res chain seq x y z
N MET A 1 63.46 -13.90 20.13
CA MET A 1 62.14 -14.43 20.55
C MET A 1 61.17 -13.28 20.75
N ARG A 2 60.32 -12.99 19.76
CA ARG A 2 59.22 -12.00 19.86
C ARG A 2 57.90 -12.73 19.72
N LYS A 3 57.13 -12.85 20.83
CA LYS A 3 55.76 -13.39 20.80
C LYS A 3 54.83 -12.32 20.26
N ALA A 4 54.24 -12.56 19.09
CA ALA A 4 53.19 -11.76 18.53
C ALA A 4 51.90 -11.95 19.36
N ARG A 5 51.31 -10.86 19.88
CA ARG A 5 50.00 -10.82 20.51
C ARG A 5 48.94 -10.95 19.42
N ALA A 6 48.22 -12.06 19.41
CA ALA A 6 46.95 -12.17 18.66
C ALA A 6 45.95 -11.22 19.30
N LYS A 7 45.60 -10.13 18.60
CA LYS A 7 44.48 -9.26 18.97
C LYS A 7 43.16 -10.00 18.69
N ASN A 8 42.37 -10.14 19.74
CA ASN A 8 41.00 -10.71 19.68
C ASN A 8 40.09 -9.89 18.77
N LEU A 9 39.80 -10.41 17.59
CA LEU A 9 38.88 -9.88 16.60
C LEU A 9 37.36 -10.14 16.95
N ARG A 10 37.11 -10.61 18.17
CA ARG A 10 35.71 -10.95 18.61
C ARG A 10 34.81 -9.76 18.99
N ASN A 11 35.35 -8.53 19.00
CA ASN A 11 34.57 -7.35 19.43
C ASN A 11 34.13 -6.43 18.29
N LEU A 12 34.02 -6.94 17.06
CA LEU A 12 33.54 -6.17 15.90
C LEU A 12 32.22 -6.70 15.31
N LEU A 13 31.53 -7.58 16.03
CA LEU A 13 30.16 -7.88 15.68
C LEU A 13 29.25 -6.84 16.36
N PRO A 14 28.34 -6.16 15.62
CA PRO A 14 27.37 -5.29 16.24
C PRO A 14 26.57 -6.11 17.26
N SER A 15 26.28 -5.54 18.43
CA SER A 15 25.39 -6.13 19.41
C SER A 15 24.01 -6.33 18.77
N GLU A 16 23.50 -7.57 18.78
CA GLU A 16 22.16 -7.96 18.27
C GLU A 16 21.00 -7.39 19.11
N THR A 17 21.00 -6.10 19.42
CA THR A 17 19.91 -5.44 20.17
C THR A 17 19.28 -4.26 19.44
N GLY A 18 19.56 -4.06 18.15
CA GLY A 18 18.74 -3.19 17.31
C GLY A 18 17.41 -3.90 17.01
N HIS A 19 16.27 -3.34 17.38
CA HIS A 19 14.95 -3.84 16.95
C HIS A 19 14.87 -3.67 15.44
N HIS A 20 15.23 -4.73 14.71
CA HIS A 20 15.15 -4.80 13.27
C HIS A 20 13.72 -5.20 12.91
N MET A 21 12.88 -4.21 12.64
CA MET A 21 11.49 -4.41 12.27
C MET A 21 11.33 -4.28 10.76
N ARG A 22 10.78 -5.32 10.12
CA ARG A 22 10.46 -5.34 8.70
C ARG A 22 8.97 -5.58 8.50
N ILE A 23 8.35 -4.79 7.64
CA ILE A 23 6.92 -4.86 7.33
C ILE A 23 6.77 -4.79 5.82
N ALA A 24 6.00 -5.69 5.24
CA ALA A 24 5.54 -5.59 3.86
C ALA A 24 4.22 -4.81 3.81
N ALA A 25 4.10 -3.88 2.89
CA ALA A 25 2.88 -3.11 2.66
C ALA A 25 2.35 -3.39 1.25
N ILE A 26 1.14 -3.90 1.18
CA ILE A 26 0.40 -4.20 -0.06
C ILE A 26 -0.77 -3.24 -0.21
N SER A 27 -1.20 -2.98 -1.44
CA SER A 27 -2.33 -2.10 -1.77
C SER A 27 -2.94 -2.46 -3.11
N ASP A 28 -4.16 -1.98 -3.35
CA ASP A 28 -4.77 -1.97 -4.69
C ASP A 28 -4.76 -3.37 -5.34
N ILE A 29 -5.30 -4.34 -4.61
CA ILE A 29 -5.33 -5.77 -4.99
C ILE A 29 -6.38 -6.01 -6.06
N HIS A 30 -7.51 -5.30 -5.98
CA HIS A 30 -8.57 -5.31 -6.97
C HIS A 30 -9.07 -6.71 -7.37
N GLY A 31 -9.23 -7.60 -6.39
CA GLY A 31 -9.70 -8.96 -6.61
C GLY A 31 -8.72 -9.89 -7.33
N ASN A 32 -7.49 -9.45 -7.63
CA ASN A 32 -6.49 -10.23 -8.36
C ASN A 32 -5.81 -11.27 -7.43
N ILE A 33 -6.51 -12.35 -7.18
CA ILE A 33 -6.05 -13.45 -6.31
C ILE A 33 -4.71 -14.04 -6.79
N ALA A 34 -4.47 -14.09 -8.10
CA ALA A 34 -3.24 -14.64 -8.64
C ALA A 34 -2.03 -13.75 -8.31
N ALA A 35 -2.16 -12.42 -8.52
CA ALA A 35 -1.15 -11.46 -8.15
C ALA A 35 -0.92 -11.43 -6.63
N LEU A 36 -2.00 -11.44 -5.82
CA LEU A 36 -1.91 -11.49 -4.37
C LEU A 36 -1.10 -12.70 -3.89
N ARG A 37 -1.39 -13.90 -4.40
CA ARG A 37 -0.64 -15.11 -4.04
C ARG A 37 0.83 -15.04 -4.43
N ALA A 38 1.14 -14.46 -5.58
CA ALA A 38 2.52 -14.27 -6.03
C ALA A 38 3.28 -13.30 -5.09
N VAL A 39 2.66 -12.19 -4.73
CA VAL A 39 3.23 -11.22 -3.78
C VAL A 39 3.42 -11.82 -2.39
N LEU A 40 2.41 -12.52 -1.84
CA LEU A 40 2.53 -13.19 -0.55
C LEU A 40 3.67 -14.22 -0.53
N SER A 41 3.81 -14.99 -1.63
CA SER A 41 4.93 -15.94 -1.78
C SER A 41 6.29 -15.24 -1.86
N ASP A 42 6.38 -14.06 -2.49
CA ASP A 42 7.62 -13.29 -2.54
C ASP A 42 7.98 -12.68 -1.18
N ILE A 43 6.99 -12.17 -0.45
CA ILE A 43 7.13 -11.66 0.92
C ILE A 43 7.68 -12.78 1.84
N ASP A 44 7.12 -13.98 1.76
CA ASP A 44 7.57 -15.15 2.55
C ASP A 44 9.01 -15.53 2.21
N ARG A 45 9.37 -15.61 0.92
CA ARG A 45 10.77 -15.88 0.48
C ARG A 45 11.77 -14.84 0.98
N ARG A 46 11.33 -13.59 1.18
CA ARG A 46 12.15 -12.50 1.74
C ARG A 46 12.21 -12.53 3.27
N GLY A 47 11.52 -13.47 3.91
CA GLY A 47 11.49 -13.63 5.36
C GLY A 47 10.78 -12.49 6.10
N VAL A 48 9.81 -11.81 5.46
CA VAL A 48 8.98 -10.78 6.08
C VAL A 48 7.70 -11.41 6.59
N THR A 49 7.43 -11.27 7.89
CA THR A 49 6.29 -11.93 8.55
C THR A 49 5.15 -10.96 8.88
N LYS A 50 5.43 -9.66 8.96
CA LYS A 50 4.42 -8.63 9.18
C LYS A 50 3.98 -8.07 7.84
N ILE A 51 2.67 -8.03 7.60
CA ILE A 51 2.08 -7.48 6.38
C ILE A 51 0.99 -6.50 6.79
N VAL A 52 0.91 -5.36 6.12
CA VAL A 52 -0.19 -4.40 6.22
C VAL A 52 -0.81 -4.18 4.84
N ASN A 53 -2.10 -3.84 4.82
CA ASN A 53 -2.85 -3.64 3.58
C ASN A 53 -3.46 -2.24 3.55
N LEU A 54 -3.29 -1.54 2.44
CA LEU A 54 -3.67 -0.14 2.30
C LEU A 54 -5.00 0.06 1.55
N GLY A 55 -5.80 -1.00 1.41
CA GLY A 55 -7.15 -0.92 0.84
C GLY A 55 -7.25 -1.21 -0.65
N ASP A 56 -8.45 -1.03 -1.19
CA ASP A 56 -8.88 -1.37 -2.54
C ASP A 56 -8.66 -2.86 -2.86
N VAL A 57 -9.32 -3.69 -2.05
CA VAL A 57 -9.02 -5.12 -2.02
C VAL A 57 -9.80 -5.94 -3.06
N LEU A 58 -11.06 -5.62 -3.38
CA LEU A 58 -11.95 -6.53 -4.12
C LEU A 58 -12.44 -6.02 -5.47
N SER A 59 -12.72 -4.72 -5.63
CA SER A 59 -13.30 -4.17 -6.87
C SER A 59 -12.36 -4.32 -8.04
N GLY A 60 -12.82 -4.95 -9.12
CA GLY A 60 -12.00 -5.16 -10.31
C GLY A 60 -12.45 -6.37 -11.13
N PRO A 61 -11.80 -6.64 -12.28
CA PRO A 61 -12.25 -7.67 -13.22
C PRO A 61 -11.77 -9.09 -12.89
N PHE A 62 -11.52 -9.39 -11.61
CA PHE A 62 -10.95 -10.67 -11.17
C PHE A 62 -11.85 -11.39 -10.16
N ASP A 63 -11.31 -12.33 -9.40
CA ASP A 63 -12.05 -13.15 -8.44
C ASP A 63 -12.08 -12.49 -7.05
N ALA A 64 -13.06 -11.60 -6.85
CA ALA A 64 -13.24 -10.88 -5.61
C ALA A 64 -13.58 -11.81 -4.43
N GLY A 65 -14.39 -12.85 -4.64
CA GLY A 65 -14.78 -13.79 -3.59
C GLY A 65 -13.59 -14.56 -3.04
N ALA A 66 -12.82 -15.23 -3.92
CA ALA A 66 -11.62 -15.97 -3.49
C ALA A 66 -10.54 -15.04 -2.89
N THR A 67 -10.48 -13.77 -3.33
CA THR A 67 -9.56 -12.77 -2.76
C THR A 67 -10.00 -12.39 -1.35
N ALA A 68 -11.30 -12.17 -1.14
CA ALA A 68 -11.86 -11.88 0.18
C ALA A 68 -11.60 -13.03 1.16
N ASP A 69 -11.95 -14.28 0.78
CA ASP A 69 -11.72 -15.46 1.60
C ASP A 69 -10.25 -15.60 2.04
N LEU A 70 -9.32 -15.36 1.12
CA LEU A 70 -7.88 -15.42 1.44
C LEU A 70 -7.49 -14.30 2.42
N LEU A 71 -7.86 -13.05 2.15
CA LEU A 71 -7.50 -11.90 2.99
C LEU A 71 -8.12 -12.00 4.40
N MET A 72 -9.39 -12.44 4.51
CA MET A 72 -10.05 -12.69 5.79
C MET A 72 -9.30 -13.76 6.60
N SER A 73 -8.76 -14.80 5.94
CA SER A 73 -7.99 -15.85 6.62
C SER A 73 -6.63 -15.36 7.14
N LEU A 74 -6.08 -14.28 6.58
CA LEU A 74 -4.78 -13.71 6.96
C LEU A 74 -4.89 -12.70 8.10
N ASP A 75 -6.07 -12.11 8.32
CA ASP A 75 -6.37 -11.11 9.37
C ASP A 75 -5.32 -9.96 9.42
N LEU A 76 -5.05 -9.36 8.27
CA LEU A 76 -4.05 -8.31 8.14
C LEU A 76 -4.58 -6.97 8.66
N PRO A 77 -3.76 -6.14 9.35
CA PRO A 77 -4.08 -4.75 9.57
C PRO A 77 -4.36 -4.07 8.22
N THR A 78 -5.62 -3.64 8.00
CA THR A 78 -6.10 -3.13 6.72
C THR A 78 -6.80 -1.80 6.93
N VAL A 79 -6.49 -0.80 6.09
CA VAL A 79 -7.26 0.45 5.98
C VAL A 79 -8.20 0.39 4.79
N ARG A 80 -9.27 1.14 4.85
CA ARG A 80 -10.30 1.20 3.83
C ARG A 80 -9.87 2.01 2.62
N GLY A 81 -10.01 1.44 1.41
CA GLY A 81 -9.91 2.19 0.17
C GLY A 81 -11.26 2.76 -0.32
N ASN A 82 -11.23 3.61 -1.33
CA ASN A 82 -12.42 4.23 -1.90
C ASN A 82 -13.32 3.20 -2.61
N HIS A 83 -12.73 2.22 -3.27
CA HIS A 83 -13.46 1.12 -3.91
C HIS A 83 -14.06 0.16 -2.88
N ASP A 84 -13.39 -0.09 -1.74
CA ASP A 84 -13.95 -0.87 -0.64
C ASP A 84 -15.19 -0.19 -0.07
N ARG A 85 -15.12 1.13 0.18
CA ARG A 85 -16.24 1.93 0.66
C ARG A 85 -17.41 1.92 -0.34
N ALA A 86 -17.14 2.03 -1.62
CA ALA A 86 -18.15 2.07 -2.67
C ALA A 86 -19.02 0.80 -2.69
N LEU A 87 -18.46 -0.37 -2.36
CA LEU A 87 -19.17 -1.65 -2.35
C LEU A 87 -20.31 -1.73 -1.31
N TYR A 88 -20.28 -0.92 -0.26
CA TYR A 88 -21.32 -0.95 0.78
C TYR A 88 -22.04 0.39 1.00
N ASP A 89 -21.49 1.52 0.55
CA ASP A 89 -22.11 2.84 0.71
C ASP A 89 -22.99 3.23 -0.48
N GLN A 90 -22.80 2.59 -1.64
CA GLN A 90 -23.50 2.93 -2.86
C GLN A 90 -24.58 1.90 -3.19
N ALA A 91 -25.71 2.39 -3.69
CA ALA A 91 -26.68 1.50 -4.34
C ALA A 91 -26.08 0.94 -5.64
N LYS A 92 -26.27 -0.35 -5.93
CA LYS A 92 -25.75 -1.03 -7.13
C LYS A 92 -25.93 -0.25 -8.44
N ALA A 93 -27.06 0.40 -8.61
CA ALA A 93 -27.36 1.21 -9.81
C ALA A 93 -26.50 2.47 -9.96
N LYS A 94 -25.74 2.83 -8.92
CA LYS A 94 -24.82 3.99 -8.90
C LYS A 94 -23.35 3.57 -8.83
N MET A 95 -23.09 2.28 -8.72
CA MET A 95 -21.73 1.74 -8.69
C MET A 95 -21.05 1.90 -10.04
N ASP A 96 -19.77 2.16 -10.01
CA ASP A 96 -18.93 2.11 -11.19
C ASP A 96 -18.77 0.68 -11.72
N LEU A 97 -18.14 0.55 -12.86
CA LEU A 97 -18.01 -0.72 -13.57
C LEU A 97 -17.30 -1.78 -12.69
N TRP A 98 -16.27 -1.38 -11.95
CA TRP A 98 -15.45 -2.29 -11.14
C TRP A 98 -16.21 -2.87 -9.95
N GLU A 99 -16.99 -2.05 -9.22
CA GLU A 99 -17.87 -2.51 -8.14
C GLU A 99 -19.00 -3.36 -8.68
N SER A 100 -19.61 -2.91 -9.79
CA SER A 100 -20.77 -3.58 -10.38
C SER A 100 -20.47 -5.00 -10.87
N TRP A 101 -19.20 -5.28 -11.23
CA TRP A 101 -18.79 -6.63 -11.64
C TRP A 101 -18.73 -7.61 -10.48
N VAL A 102 -18.42 -7.13 -9.28
CA VAL A 102 -18.08 -8.00 -8.15
C VAL A 102 -19.15 -8.05 -7.06
N VAL A 103 -19.97 -7.01 -6.92
CA VAL A 103 -20.92 -6.88 -5.79
C VAL A 103 -21.86 -8.07 -5.64
N ASP A 104 -22.30 -8.70 -6.73
CA ASP A 104 -23.18 -9.87 -6.70
C ASP A 104 -22.47 -11.16 -6.32
N ALA A 105 -21.16 -11.21 -6.42
CA ALA A 105 -20.33 -12.36 -6.03
C ALA A 105 -19.91 -12.32 -4.55
N LEU A 106 -20.14 -11.19 -3.87
CA LEU A 106 -19.77 -11.00 -2.47
C LEU A 106 -20.87 -11.46 -1.53
N THR A 107 -20.49 -12.14 -0.45
CA THR A 107 -21.41 -12.52 0.64
C THR A 107 -21.63 -11.35 1.60
N SER A 108 -22.64 -11.49 2.49
CA SER A 108 -22.84 -10.54 3.61
C SER A 108 -21.59 -10.44 4.49
N ASP A 109 -20.92 -11.56 4.76
CA ASP A 109 -19.73 -11.60 5.60
C ASP A 109 -18.56 -10.83 4.97
N HIS A 110 -18.38 -10.91 3.63
CA HIS A 110 -17.40 -10.11 2.90
C HIS A 110 -17.70 -8.61 3.03
N ILE A 111 -18.97 -8.21 2.92
CA ILE A 111 -19.38 -6.80 3.04
C ILE A 111 -19.20 -6.29 4.47
N ASP A 112 -19.54 -7.09 5.48
CA ASP A 112 -19.35 -6.71 6.88
C ASP A 112 -17.86 -6.63 7.25
N TRP A 113 -17.03 -7.50 6.68
CA TRP A 113 -15.59 -7.42 6.80
C TRP A 113 -15.02 -6.12 6.17
N LEU A 114 -15.44 -5.73 4.95
CA LEU A 114 -15.04 -4.46 4.34
C LEU A 114 -15.44 -3.25 5.19
N ARG A 115 -16.64 -3.28 5.79
CA ARG A 115 -17.13 -2.20 6.69
C ARG A 115 -16.29 -2.07 7.96
N SER A 116 -15.61 -3.11 8.39
CA SER A 116 -14.77 -3.10 9.58
C SER A 116 -13.47 -2.33 9.39
N PHE A 117 -13.07 -2.02 8.14
CA PHE A 117 -11.83 -1.31 7.88
C PHE A 117 -11.91 0.15 8.31
N PRO A 118 -10.98 0.62 9.16
CA PRO A 118 -10.88 2.04 9.49
C PRO A 118 -10.34 2.83 8.29
N PRO A 119 -10.61 4.15 8.21
CA PRO A 119 -10.06 5.01 7.16
C PRO A 119 -8.54 5.17 7.25
N THR A 120 -8.00 5.13 8.47
CA THR A 120 -6.57 5.22 8.77
C THR A 120 -6.22 4.31 9.93
N LEU A 121 -4.95 3.93 10.06
CA LEU A 121 -4.48 3.08 11.13
C LEU A 121 -3.03 3.44 11.50
N GLU A 122 -2.69 3.36 12.78
CA GLU A 122 -1.31 3.42 13.24
C GLU A 122 -0.85 2.03 13.67
N VAL A 123 0.26 1.54 13.09
CA VAL A 123 0.83 0.23 13.36
C VAL A 123 2.34 0.36 13.52
N ASP A 124 2.88 -0.03 14.67
CA ASP A 124 4.33 -0.06 14.92
C ASP A 124 5.03 1.30 14.63
N GLY A 125 4.35 2.41 14.84
CA GLY A 125 4.88 3.76 14.56
C GLY A 125 4.78 4.20 13.10
N LEU A 126 4.13 3.41 12.24
CA LEU A 126 3.75 3.77 10.88
C LEU A 126 2.35 4.35 10.88
N PHE A 127 2.10 5.32 10.01
CA PHE A 127 0.74 5.77 9.68
C PHE A 127 0.31 5.19 8.34
N LEU A 128 -0.87 4.59 8.29
CA LEU A 128 -1.46 3.96 7.12
C LEU A 128 -2.71 4.72 6.69
N CYS A 129 -2.81 5.03 5.41
CA CYS A 129 -4.03 5.52 4.77
C CYS A 129 -4.12 4.93 3.35
N HIS A 130 -5.29 5.03 2.72
CA HIS A 130 -5.39 4.57 1.34
C HIS A 130 -4.85 5.62 0.36
N ALA A 131 -5.35 6.84 0.40
CA ALA A 131 -4.94 7.93 -0.48
C ALA A 131 -4.26 9.06 0.31
N THR A 132 -5.02 9.97 0.92
CA THR A 132 -4.52 10.97 1.86
C THR A 132 -4.98 10.66 3.30
N PRO A 133 -4.42 11.27 4.34
CA PRO A 133 -4.92 11.09 5.70
C PRO A 133 -6.39 11.44 5.89
N GLU A 134 -6.92 12.41 5.13
CA GLU A 134 -8.30 12.89 5.28
C GLU A 134 -9.28 12.22 4.32
N LYS A 135 -8.80 11.76 3.14
CA LYS A 135 -9.66 11.27 2.06
C LYS A 135 -9.10 10.00 1.44
N ASP A 136 -9.97 9.04 1.19
CA ASP A 136 -9.62 7.78 0.55
C ASP A 136 -9.65 7.82 -0.99
N ASP A 137 -10.01 8.98 -1.60
CA ASP A 137 -10.20 9.16 -3.05
C ASP A 137 -9.43 10.35 -3.65
N GLU A 138 -8.52 10.98 -2.89
CA GLU A 138 -7.72 12.11 -3.37
C GLU A 138 -6.27 11.69 -3.64
N ASN A 139 -5.78 11.88 -4.87
CA ASN A 139 -4.38 11.66 -5.21
C ASN A 139 -3.44 12.52 -4.34
N TRP A 140 -2.50 11.89 -3.66
CA TRP A 140 -1.58 12.58 -2.75
C TRP A 140 -0.25 12.97 -3.40
N LEU A 141 0.52 11.97 -3.85
CA LEU A 141 1.88 12.16 -4.37
C LEU A 141 1.91 12.49 -5.86
N ASP A 142 0.79 12.30 -6.51
CA ASP A 142 0.62 12.49 -7.95
C ASP A 142 -0.60 13.35 -8.25
N PHE A 143 -0.67 13.89 -9.46
CA PHE A 143 -1.87 14.51 -10.01
C PHE A 143 -1.94 14.25 -11.52
N ARG A 144 -3.13 14.38 -12.09
CA ARG A 144 -3.33 14.25 -13.54
C ARG A 144 -2.80 15.49 -14.22
N GLY A 145 -1.75 15.32 -15.03
CA GLY A 145 -1.13 16.37 -15.82
C GLY A 145 -1.90 16.70 -17.10
N PRO A 146 -1.43 17.72 -17.86
CA PRO A 146 -2.11 18.17 -19.08
C PRO A 146 -2.16 17.12 -20.20
N ASP A 147 -1.27 16.15 -20.20
CA ASP A 147 -1.17 15.06 -21.17
C ASP A 147 -1.86 13.77 -20.68
N ASP A 148 -2.76 13.89 -19.71
CA ASP A 148 -3.50 12.78 -19.11
C ASP A 148 -2.62 11.70 -18.48
N ARG A 149 -1.43 12.08 -17.98
CA ARG A 149 -0.56 11.21 -17.21
C ARG A 149 -0.52 11.63 -15.75
N LEU A 150 -0.33 10.66 -14.87
CA LEU A 150 0.00 10.97 -13.48
C LEU A 150 1.44 11.48 -13.41
N ILE A 151 1.60 12.70 -12.93
CA ILE A 151 2.89 13.34 -12.70
C ILE A 151 3.06 13.65 -11.23
N ALA A 152 4.32 13.65 -10.76
CA ALA A 152 4.63 13.92 -9.37
C ALA A 152 4.13 15.31 -8.94
N ARG A 153 3.51 15.36 -7.76
CA ARG A 153 3.12 16.61 -7.11
C ARG A 153 4.34 17.29 -6.49
N ASP A 154 4.36 18.61 -6.42
CA ASP A 154 5.39 19.36 -5.73
C ASP A 154 5.31 19.17 -4.20
N LEU A 155 6.43 19.34 -3.50
CA LEU A 155 6.52 19.12 -2.07
C LEU A 155 5.56 19.98 -1.25
N PRO A 156 5.40 21.30 -1.50
CA PRO A 156 4.43 22.10 -0.76
C PRO A 156 3.00 21.59 -0.86
N ALA A 157 2.58 21.10 -2.02
CA ALA A 157 1.25 20.56 -2.21
C ALA A 157 1.08 19.16 -1.59
N VAL A 158 2.16 18.36 -1.47
CA VAL A 158 2.19 17.11 -0.71
C VAL A 158 2.07 17.41 0.79
N GLU A 159 2.86 18.37 1.30
CA GLU A 159 2.85 18.77 2.73
C GLU A 159 1.49 19.33 3.16
N ALA A 160 0.81 20.08 2.31
CA ALA A 160 -0.51 20.65 2.59
C ALA A 160 -1.59 19.59 2.86
N ARG A 161 -1.36 18.32 2.49
CA ARG A 161 -2.26 17.19 2.70
C ARG A 161 -1.83 16.28 3.86
N LEU A 162 -0.74 16.60 4.52
CA LEU A 162 -0.19 15.77 5.59
C LEU A 162 -1.05 15.82 6.87
N GLY A 163 -1.71 16.97 7.13
CA GLY A 163 -2.41 17.20 8.39
C GLY A 163 -1.45 17.18 9.58
N ASP A 164 -1.95 16.75 10.74
CA ASP A 164 -1.20 16.71 12.00
C ASP A 164 -0.45 15.38 12.21
N ILE A 165 -0.14 14.64 11.14
CA ILE A 165 0.53 13.33 11.22
C ILE A 165 1.98 13.52 11.65
N SER A 166 2.36 12.89 12.77
CA SER A 166 3.72 12.92 13.31
C SER A 166 4.55 11.65 13.04
N ALA A 167 3.92 10.59 12.52
CA ALA A 167 4.61 9.34 12.20
C ALA A 167 5.79 9.58 11.24
N PRO A 168 6.96 8.98 11.48
CA PRO A 168 8.15 9.19 10.65
C PRO A 168 8.03 8.57 9.25
N LEU A 169 7.17 7.55 9.10
CA LEU A 169 6.86 6.91 7.83
C LEU A 169 5.35 6.76 7.66
N ILE A 170 4.86 7.16 6.50
CA ILE A 170 3.46 7.09 6.10
C ILE A 170 3.36 6.22 4.85
N LEU A 171 2.43 5.27 4.84
CA LEU A 171 2.20 4.37 3.72
C LEU A 171 0.85 4.65 3.08
N CYS A 172 0.82 4.73 1.76
CA CYS A 172 -0.41 4.93 0.98
C CYS A 172 -0.41 4.11 -0.33
N GLY A 173 -1.54 4.08 -1.02
CA GLY A 173 -1.81 3.43 -2.30
C GLY A 173 -2.54 4.35 -3.28
N HIS A 174 -3.71 3.90 -3.77
CA HIS A 174 -4.70 4.61 -4.57
C HIS A 174 -4.28 4.97 -6.01
N THR A 175 -3.14 5.62 -6.21
CA THR A 175 -2.70 6.02 -7.55
C THR A 175 -2.02 4.91 -8.33
N HIS A 176 -1.83 3.73 -7.72
CA HIS A 176 -1.12 2.58 -8.27
C HIS A 176 0.34 2.87 -8.70
N THR A 177 0.83 4.08 -8.43
CA THR A 177 2.18 4.53 -8.84
C THR A 177 3.16 4.38 -7.68
N PRO A 178 4.08 3.42 -7.72
CA PRO A 178 5.07 3.26 -6.65
C PRO A 178 5.95 4.50 -6.56
N ARG A 179 6.00 5.12 -5.37
CA ARG A 179 6.73 6.37 -5.15
C ARG A 179 7.15 6.54 -3.70
N SER A 180 8.35 7.03 -3.47
CA SER A 180 8.83 7.43 -2.15
C SER A 180 9.21 8.90 -2.15
N VAL A 181 8.63 9.67 -1.24
CA VAL A 181 8.86 11.12 -1.08
C VAL A 181 9.37 11.39 0.33
N ARG A 182 10.47 12.13 0.44
CA ARG A 182 10.98 12.62 1.73
C ARG A 182 10.60 14.09 1.88
N LEU A 183 9.97 14.41 3.00
CA LEU A 183 9.59 15.78 3.34
C LEU A 183 10.75 16.53 4.02
N PRO A 184 10.77 17.88 3.99
CA PRO A 184 11.80 18.71 4.64
C PRO A 184 11.91 18.47 6.15
N ASN A 185 10.82 18.12 6.82
CA ASN A 185 10.78 17.80 8.25
C ASN A 185 11.36 16.39 8.58
N GLY A 186 11.80 15.64 7.55
CA GLY A 186 12.39 14.31 7.69
C GLY A 186 11.41 13.15 7.55
N GLN A 187 10.10 13.37 7.59
CA GLN A 187 9.08 12.34 7.34
C GLN A 187 9.21 11.77 5.92
N ARG A 188 8.77 10.53 5.75
CA ARG A 188 8.72 9.87 4.45
C ARG A 188 7.31 9.40 4.15
N ILE A 189 6.85 9.62 2.93
CA ILE A 189 5.59 9.08 2.42
C ILE A 189 5.92 8.09 1.29
N VAL A 190 5.32 6.90 1.36
CA VAL A 190 5.56 5.83 0.39
C VAL A 190 4.22 5.35 -0.16
N ASN A 191 4.04 5.52 -1.47
CA ASN A 191 3.02 4.81 -2.21
C ASN A 191 3.60 3.47 -2.66
N THR A 192 2.92 2.38 -2.32
CA THR A 192 3.43 1.03 -2.56
C THR A 192 3.23 0.55 -4.00
N GLY A 193 2.47 1.29 -4.80
CA GLY A 193 1.96 0.82 -6.09
C GLY A 193 0.79 -0.14 -5.92
N ALA A 194 0.46 -0.92 -6.93
CA ALA A 194 -0.68 -1.82 -6.95
C ALA A 194 -0.26 -3.29 -7.09
N VAL A 195 -0.86 -4.15 -6.27
CA VAL A 195 -0.69 -5.61 -6.41
C VAL A 195 -1.46 -6.11 -7.63
N GLY A 196 -2.71 -5.68 -7.80
CA GLY A 196 -3.62 -6.28 -8.77
C GLY A 196 -3.76 -5.57 -10.11
N CYS A 197 -3.61 -4.24 -10.11
CA CYS A 197 -3.90 -3.42 -11.29
C CYS A 197 -2.84 -2.34 -11.53
N PRO A 198 -1.67 -2.68 -12.12
CA PRO A 198 -0.63 -1.69 -12.45
C PRO A 198 -1.03 -0.75 -13.59
N ALA A 199 -2.12 -1.04 -14.28
CA ALA A 199 -2.71 -0.21 -15.32
C ALA A 199 -4.24 -0.32 -15.29
N TYR A 200 -4.92 0.79 -15.58
CA TYR A 200 -6.38 0.83 -15.65
C TYR A 200 -6.87 1.90 -16.61
N PHE A 201 -8.15 1.77 -16.98
CA PHE A 201 -8.84 2.70 -17.83
C PHE A 201 -10.01 3.31 -17.04
N ASP A 202 -9.93 4.60 -16.74
CA ASP A 202 -10.97 5.32 -16.01
C ASP A 202 -11.90 6.03 -16.98
N THR A 203 -13.11 5.52 -17.11
CA THR A 203 -14.16 6.09 -17.97
C THR A 203 -14.99 7.19 -17.31
N ARG A 204 -14.77 7.46 -16.00
CA ARG A 204 -15.46 8.55 -15.28
C ARG A 204 -14.98 9.94 -15.72
N CYS A 205 -13.83 9.98 -16.38
CA CYS A 205 -13.24 11.18 -16.92
C CYS A 205 -13.64 11.41 -18.38
N ASP A 206 -13.72 12.67 -18.80
CA ASP A 206 -13.89 13.07 -20.21
C ASP A 206 -12.75 14.04 -20.59
N PRO A 207 -11.82 13.68 -21.47
CA PRO A 207 -11.66 12.34 -22.08
C PRO A 207 -11.34 11.26 -21.04
N ALA A 208 -11.62 10.00 -21.38
CA ALA A 208 -11.29 8.86 -20.53
C ALA A 208 -9.77 8.80 -20.24
N PHE A 209 -9.44 8.46 -19.00
CA PHE A 209 -8.06 8.46 -18.51
C PHE A 209 -7.45 7.05 -18.61
N VAL A 210 -6.26 6.95 -19.20
CA VAL A 210 -5.48 5.71 -19.24
C VAL A 210 -4.28 5.86 -18.29
N HIS A 211 -4.29 5.09 -17.22
CA HIS A 211 -3.14 4.97 -16.32
C HIS A 211 -2.34 3.71 -16.63
N GLN A 212 -1.02 3.86 -16.63
CA GLN A 212 -0.10 2.73 -16.71
C GLN A 212 1.24 3.07 -16.06
N THR A 213 1.78 2.12 -15.30
CA THR A 213 3.08 2.28 -14.63
C THR A 213 4.27 1.90 -15.53
N GLY A 214 3.99 1.37 -16.74
CA GLY A 214 5.01 0.91 -17.68
C GLY A 214 5.53 -0.52 -17.42
N SER A 215 5.00 -1.21 -16.42
CA SER A 215 5.29 -2.62 -16.11
C SER A 215 3.99 -3.35 -15.76
N PRO A 216 3.81 -4.60 -16.22
CA PRO A 216 2.67 -5.44 -15.82
C PRO A 216 2.87 -6.11 -14.45
N ASP A 217 4.02 -5.89 -13.80
CA ASP A 217 4.36 -6.58 -12.56
C ASP A 217 3.55 -6.02 -11.39
N ALA A 218 3.14 -6.92 -10.48
CA ALA A 218 2.58 -6.54 -9.20
C ALA A 218 3.61 -5.72 -8.40
N ARG A 219 3.15 -4.70 -7.67
CA ARG A 219 3.99 -3.81 -6.86
C ARG A 219 3.58 -3.86 -5.40
N TYR A 220 4.57 -3.80 -4.52
CA TYR A 220 4.39 -3.65 -3.08
C TYR A 220 5.65 -3.01 -2.47
N ALA A 221 5.64 -2.68 -1.19
CA ALA A 221 6.81 -2.14 -0.51
C ALA A 221 7.25 -3.05 0.65
N ILE A 222 8.56 -3.10 0.91
CA ILE A 222 9.10 -3.56 2.19
C ILE A 222 9.67 -2.34 2.89
N VAL A 223 9.22 -2.09 4.12
CA VAL A 223 9.74 -1.04 4.96
C VAL A 223 10.48 -1.65 6.14
N GLU A 224 11.57 -1.01 6.53
CA GLU A 224 12.50 -1.54 7.51
C GLU A 224 12.98 -0.43 8.44
N CYS A 225 12.89 -0.65 9.75
CA CYS A 225 13.42 0.26 10.74
C CYS A 225 14.79 -0.27 11.21
N ILE A 226 15.85 0.48 10.94
CA ILE A 226 17.22 0.18 11.35
C ILE A 226 17.71 1.34 12.20
N ASP A 227 18.05 1.09 13.45
CA ASP A 227 18.56 2.11 14.39
C ASP A 227 17.67 3.38 14.48
N GLY A 228 16.34 3.18 14.45
CA GLY A 228 15.33 4.25 14.50
C GLY A 228 15.11 4.99 13.18
N HIS A 229 15.72 4.55 12.08
CA HIS A 229 15.56 5.12 10.75
C HIS A 229 14.78 4.20 9.82
N TRP A 230 13.75 4.73 9.17
CA TRP A 230 12.95 3.98 8.22
C TRP A 230 13.55 4.00 6.82
N HIS A 231 13.68 2.82 6.25
CA HIS A 231 14.01 2.57 4.86
C HIS A 231 12.79 1.98 4.15
N ALA A 232 12.69 2.17 2.84
CA ALA A 232 11.61 1.63 2.03
C ALA A 232 12.15 1.16 0.68
N ASP A 233 11.92 -0.12 0.40
CA ASP A 233 12.20 -0.76 -0.88
C ASP A 233 10.88 -0.95 -1.63
N LEU A 234 10.78 -0.38 -2.83
CA LEU A 234 9.68 -0.61 -3.76
C LEU A 234 10.02 -1.85 -4.61
N VAL A 235 9.21 -2.88 -4.49
CA VAL A 235 9.43 -4.21 -5.08
C VAL A 235 8.54 -4.42 -6.30
#